data_999387770bcc20fe2365ba2824b5b8fd
#
_entry.id   999387770bcc20fe2365ba2824b5b8fd
#
_cell.length_a   1.000
_cell.length_b   1.000
_cell.length_c   1.000
_cell.angle_alpha   90.00
_cell.angle_beta   90.00
_cell.angle_gamma   90.00
#
_symmetry.space_group_name_H-M   'P 1'
#
loop_
_entity.id
_entity.type
_entity.pdbx_description
1 polymer ?
#
loop_
_entity_poly.entity_id
_entity_poly.type
_entity_poly.pdbx_seq_one_letter_code
_entity_poly.pdbx_strand_id
1 'polypeptide(L)'
;MQDNIDMEPLHKLFIYRKKLVKPYIERLLKWMDGITYMMSALLILTLVYEHGFLISFEEMEMINTLYHFVWIVFLVDISLHLLLNYSDTKRKYRGLAWILSLMLYLTLIPVIFHEPEVQGGIHDFWSFFHSRLYHVVLLTLLSLLQLSNGIVRLLGRRTNPSLIFASSFLIFILIGAALLMLPRATYHGISFIDALFTATSAICVTGLVSVDVSSTFTPEGLFIIIMLIQIGGLGVMTLTSFFAMFFMGNTSLYNQLVVRDMVSSQSLSSLLSTLLYILGFTLVIEAAGMGVIFLSIHGTMGMDIEEELAFSAFHSISAFCNAGFSTLYGNLGNELVLHNHNLLYITISFLVILGGIGFPILVNLYETVSYESKRLYHRYVKKNKRTIRKIHLYNLNTRIVLIMTAILLVTGTVAIVIFEWNHAFAGMTVTEKWVQGFFNATCPRTAGFSSVGMTTFSVQTLLLMVVLMMIGGGTQSTAGGVKVNVFAVVMLNLRAILIGADKVNIFNRELSHDSIRRSNATLILYLLIVFAGIFGLSILEPQASVMALVFECTSALSTVGSSLDLTPTLGSDSKLIVIVLMFIGRVGVLTLISSLIKQKKITKYKYPSDNIIIN
;
A
#
# COMPACT_ATOMS: atom_id res chain seq x y z
N MET A 1 15.06 58.03 -46.20
CA MET A 1 13.73 58.08 -45.56
C MET A 1 13.27 56.66 -45.47
N GLN A 2 13.48 56.01 -44.33
CA GLN A 2 12.94 54.69 -44.02
C GLN A 2 11.71 54.96 -43.13
N ASP A 3 10.53 54.65 -43.68
CA ASP A 3 9.26 54.72 -42.98
C ASP A 3 9.26 53.77 -41.78
N ASN A 4 9.45 54.29 -40.59
CA ASN A 4 9.12 53.61 -39.35
C ASN A 4 7.59 53.50 -39.28
N ILE A 5 7.02 52.41 -39.79
CA ILE A 5 5.62 52.06 -39.54
C ILE A 5 5.47 51.84 -38.06
N ASP A 6 4.72 52.75 -37.42
CA ASP A 6 4.42 52.72 -36.00
C ASP A 6 3.64 51.45 -35.65
N MET A 7 4.36 50.42 -35.23
CA MET A 7 3.78 49.11 -34.83
C MET A 7 3.08 49.14 -33.45
N GLU A 8 3.13 50.26 -32.76
CA GLU A 8 2.54 50.44 -31.42
C GLU A 8 1.01 50.31 -31.37
N PRO A 9 0.24 50.89 -32.30
CA PRO A 9 -1.23 50.77 -32.24
C PRO A 9 -1.73 49.38 -32.56
N LEU A 10 -1.11 48.67 -33.50
CA LEU A 10 -1.46 47.28 -33.85
C LEU A 10 -1.13 46.32 -32.69
N HIS A 11 0.00 46.52 -32.00
CA HIS A 11 0.38 45.73 -30.83
C HIS A 11 -0.58 45.97 -29.65
N LYS A 12 -0.99 47.22 -29.41
CA LYS A 12 -1.99 47.57 -28.38
C LYS A 12 -3.37 46.98 -28.71
N LEU A 13 -3.79 46.96 -29.96
CA LEU A 13 -5.05 46.38 -30.42
C LEU A 13 -5.05 44.86 -30.29
N PHE A 14 -3.92 44.21 -30.56
CA PHE A 14 -3.70 42.76 -30.36
C PHE A 14 -3.77 42.36 -28.88
N ILE A 15 -3.12 43.14 -28.00
CA ILE A 15 -3.16 42.94 -26.55
C ILE A 15 -4.59 43.17 -26.03
N TYR A 16 -5.29 44.19 -26.51
CA TYR A 16 -6.67 44.50 -26.12
C TYR A 16 -7.63 43.40 -26.53
N ARG A 17 -7.57 42.89 -27.78
CA ARG A 17 -8.34 41.73 -28.26
C ARG A 17 -8.02 40.48 -27.43
N LYS A 18 -6.75 40.23 -27.16
CA LYS A 18 -6.31 39.10 -26.31
C LYS A 18 -6.89 39.18 -24.90
N LYS A 19 -6.99 40.38 -24.30
CA LYS A 19 -7.63 40.59 -23.00
C LYS A 19 -9.13 40.38 -23.01
N LEU A 20 -9.84 40.79 -24.08
CA LEU A 20 -11.29 40.63 -24.24
C LEU A 20 -11.68 39.17 -24.46
N VAL A 21 -10.93 38.42 -25.25
CA VAL A 21 -11.24 37.03 -25.63
C VAL A 21 -10.81 36.04 -24.55
N LYS A 22 -9.78 36.38 -23.77
CA LYS A 22 -9.22 35.49 -22.73
C LYS A 22 -10.25 34.95 -21.72
N PRO A 23 -11.19 35.73 -21.15
CA PRO A 23 -12.16 35.18 -20.20
C PRO A 23 -13.15 34.20 -20.83
N TYR A 24 -13.48 34.37 -22.13
CA TYR A 24 -14.33 33.43 -22.86
C TYR A 24 -13.61 32.11 -23.14
N ILE A 25 -12.33 32.17 -23.53
CA ILE A 25 -11.47 30.99 -23.70
C ILE A 25 -11.34 30.25 -22.39
N GLU A 26 -11.03 30.93 -21.28
CA GLU A 26 -10.92 30.30 -19.96
C GLU A 26 -12.22 29.64 -19.48
N ARG A 27 -13.37 30.24 -19.83
CA ARG A 27 -14.68 29.64 -19.53
C ARG A 27 -14.92 28.39 -20.38
N LEU A 28 -14.63 28.44 -21.69
CA LEU A 28 -14.71 27.28 -22.59
C LEU A 28 -13.85 26.13 -22.11
N LEU A 29 -12.58 26.38 -21.78
CA LEU A 29 -11.65 25.38 -21.29
C LEU A 29 -12.11 24.78 -19.95
N LYS A 30 -12.69 25.58 -19.05
CA LYS A 30 -13.29 25.07 -17.79
C LYS A 30 -14.50 24.16 -18.04
N TRP A 31 -15.33 24.48 -19.03
CA TRP A 31 -16.45 23.62 -19.43
C TRP A 31 -15.94 22.31 -20.03
N MET A 32 -14.95 22.35 -20.90
CA MET A 32 -14.31 21.15 -21.45
C MET A 32 -13.64 20.29 -20.36
N ASP A 33 -12.88 20.90 -19.44
CA ASP A 33 -12.36 20.20 -18.25
C ASP A 33 -13.49 19.46 -17.50
N GLY A 34 -14.66 20.11 -17.31
CA GLY A 34 -15.81 19.52 -16.65
C GLY A 34 -16.38 18.30 -17.39
N ILE A 35 -16.53 18.41 -18.71
CA ILE A 35 -16.98 17.31 -19.58
C ILE A 35 -15.98 16.14 -19.50
N THR A 36 -14.69 16.43 -19.60
CA THR A 36 -13.64 15.41 -19.54
C THR A 36 -13.59 14.70 -18.18
N TYR A 37 -13.87 15.41 -17.07
CA TYR A 37 -14.04 14.78 -15.76
C TYR A 37 -15.22 13.80 -15.74
N MET A 38 -16.38 14.22 -16.27
CA MET A 38 -17.55 13.34 -16.33
C MET A 38 -17.29 12.12 -17.22
N MET A 39 -16.67 12.31 -18.38
CA MET A 39 -16.31 11.22 -19.28
C MET A 39 -15.27 10.27 -18.67
N SER A 40 -14.31 10.79 -17.93
CA SER A 40 -13.34 9.99 -17.20
C SER A 40 -14.02 9.11 -16.13
N ALA A 41 -14.98 9.66 -15.38
CA ALA A 41 -15.74 8.89 -14.40
C ALA A 41 -16.62 7.83 -15.09
N LEU A 42 -17.28 8.20 -16.19
CA LEU A 42 -18.09 7.29 -16.97
C LEU A 42 -17.27 6.14 -17.55
N LEU A 43 -16.08 6.41 -18.07
CA LEU A 43 -15.18 5.37 -18.58
C LEU A 43 -14.78 4.37 -17.50
N ILE A 44 -14.44 4.83 -16.31
CA ILE A 44 -14.11 3.92 -15.19
C ILE A 44 -15.32 3.07 -14.81
N LEU A 45 -16.52 3.65 -14.74
CA LEU A 45 -17.75 2.88 -14.49
C LEU A 45 -18.03 1.86 -15.61
N THR A 46 -17.78 2.22 -16.88
CA THR A 46 -17.93 1.30 -18.01
C THR A 46 -16.94 0.14 -17.93
N LEU A 47 -15.69 0.40 -17.56
CA LEU A 47 -14.69 -0.65 -17.33
C LEU A 47 -15.12 -1.60 -16.21
N VAL A 48 -15.64 -1.07 -15.10
CA VAL A 48 -16.16 -1.89 -14.01
C VAL A 48 -17.36 -2.71 -14.49
N TYR A 49 -18.24 -2.14 -15.31
CA TYR A 49 -19.37 -2.86 -15.88
C TYR A 49 -18.91 -3.98 -16.84
N GLU A 50 -18.01 -3.66 -17.76
CA GLU A 50 -17.46 -4.61 -18.74
C GLU A 50 -16.82 -5.85 -18.10
N HIS A 51 -16.03 -5.65 -17.05
CA HIS A 51 -15.30 -6.75 -16.41
C HIS A 51 -16.07 -7.39 -15.25
N GLY A 52 -17.09 -6.71 -14.72
CA GLY A 52 -17.84 -7.16 -13.56
C GLY A 52 -19.12 -7.93 -13.85
N PHE A 53 -19.72 -7.73 -15.05
CA PHE A 53 -21.00 -8.33 -15.42
C PHE A 53 -20.86 -9.25 -16.64
N LEU A 54 -21.83 -10.14 -16.80
CA LEU A 54 -21.96 -10.95 -18.01
C LEU A 54 -22.60 -10.07 -19.09
N ILE A 55 -21.87 -9.77 -20.14
CA ILE A 55 -22.26 -8.79 -21.16
C ILE A 55 -22.79 -9.52 -22.39
N SER A 56 -23.92 -9.05 -22.94
CA SER A 56 -24.47 -9.48 -24.23
C SER A 56 -23.68 -8.84 -25.39
N PHE A 57 -23.88 -9.38 -26.59
CA PHE A 57 -23.22 -8.86 -27.80
C PHE A 57 -23.64 -7.39 -28.08
N GLU A 58 -24.93 -7.06 -27.88
CA GLU A 58 -25.46 -5.70 -28.09
C GLU A 58 -24.85 -4.70 -27.09
N GLU A 59 -24.70 -5.11 -25.82
CA GLU A 59 -24.05 -4.26 -24.79
C GLU A 59 -22.57 -4.04 -25.08
N MET A 60 -21.86 -5.03 -25.63
CA MET A 60 -20.48 -4.88 -26.06
C MET A 60 -20.31 -3.83 -27.18
N GLU A 61 -21.24 -3.79 -28.12
CA GLU A 61 -21.25 -2.77 -29.18
C GLU A 61 -21.50 -1.36 -28.62
N MET A 62 -22.41 -1.24 -27.64
CA MET A 62 -22.64 0.03 -26.93
C MET A 62 -21.39 0.47 -26.15
N ILE A 63 -20.70 -0.45 -25.47
CA ILE A 63 -19.45 -0.16 -24.74
C ILE A 63 -18.36 0.33 -25.69
N ASN A 64 -18.18 -0.34 -26.82
CA ASN A 64 -17.20 0.09 -27.84
C ASN A 64 -17.54 1.50 -28.40
N THR A 65 -18.80 1.77 -28.64
CA THR A 65 -19.27 3.09 -29.07
C THR A 65 -18.95 4.16 -28.01
N LEU A 66 -19.13 3.83 -26.74
CA LEU A 66 -18.81 4.74 -25.63
C LEU A 66 -17.30 4.98 -25.52
N TYR A 67 -16.45 3.96 -25.71
CA TYR A 67 -15.00 4.15 -25.75
C TYR A 67 -14.57 5.09 -26.88
N HIS A 68 -15.15 4.95 -28.07
CA HIS A 68 -14.91 5.88 -29.19
C HIS A 68 -15.36 7.30 -28.86
N PHE A 69 -16.50 7.46 -28.21
CA PHE A 69 -16.98 8.77 -27.79
C PHE A 69 -16.06 9.45 -26.78
N VAL A 70 -15.62 8.70 -25.76
CA VAL A 70 -14.63 9.18 -24.76
C VAL A 70 -13.32 9.55 -25.44
N TRP A 71 -12.84 8.74 -26.37
CA TRP A 71 -11.64 9.01 -27.16
C TRP A 71 -11.73 10.34 -27.92
N ILE A 72 -12.86 10.61 -28.59
CA ILE A 72 -13.09 11.90 -29.28
C ILE A 72 -13.07 13.07 -28.30
N VAL A 73 -13.71 12.92 -27.13
CA VAL A 73 -13.74 13.99 -26.11
C VAL A 73 -12.34 14.31 -25.62
N PHE A 74 -11.50 13.31 -25.35
CA PHE A 74 -10.11 13.53 -24.95
C PHE A 74 -9.28 14.20 -26.05
N LEU A 75 -9.45 13.79 -27.32
CA LEU A 75 -8.78 14.43 -28.45
C LEU A 75 -9.16 15.90 -28.59
N VAL A 76 -10.45 16.20 -28.48
CA VAL A 76 -10.95 17.58 -28.57
C VAL A 76 -10.44 18.42 -27.40
N ASP A 77 -10.49 17.90 -26.17
CA ASP A 77 -10.01 18.59 -24.96
C ASP A 77 -8.54 18.96 -25.07
N ILE A 78 -7.67 17.99 -25.39
CA ILE A 78 -6.23 18.20 -25.52
C ILE A 78 -5.95 19.18 -26.68
N SER A 79 -6.64 19.04 -27.82
CA SER A 79 -6.46 19.94 -28.97
C SER A 79 -6.85 21.37 -28.64
N LEU A 80 -7.99 21.58 -27.97
CA LEU A 80 -8.41 22.91 -27.53
C LEU A 80 -7.43 23.55 -26.55
N HIS A 81 -6.93 22.78 -25.59
CA HIS A 81 -5.92 23.26 -24.65
C HIS A 81 -4.60 23.63 -25.34
N LEU A 82 -4.16 22.86 -26.33
CA LEU A 82 -2.95 23.14 -27.10
C LEU A 82 -3.11 24.39 -28.00
N LEU A 83 -4.25 24.52 -28.66
CA LEU A 83 -4.50 25.63 -29.60
C LEU A 83 -4.76 26.96 -28.87
N LEU A 84 -5.57 26.94 -27.81
CA LEU A 84 -6.07 28.17 -27.18
C LEU A 84 -5.19 28.64 -26.00
N ASN A 85 -4.47 27.75 -25.32
CA ASN A 85 -3.69 28.08 -24.13
C ASN A 85 -2.37 27.32 -24.02
N TYR A 86 -1.56 27.32 -25.07
CA TYR A 86 -0.30 26.57 -25.14
C TYR A 86 0.67 26.83 -23.97
N SER A 87 0.79 28.09 -23.53
CA SER A 87 1.74 28.48 -22.47
C SER A 87 1.37 27.88 -21.11
N ASP A 88 0.09 27.88 -20.74
CA ASP A 88 -0.39 27.30 -19.50
C ASP A 88 -0.50 25.78 -19.60
N THR A 89 -0.84 25.26 -20.78
CA THR A 89 -0.86 23.83 -21.09
C THR A 89 0.53 23.23 -20.98
N LYS A 90 1.55 23.84 -21.55
CA LYS A 90 2.96 23.43 -21.39
C LYS A 90 3.42 23.42 -19.95
N ARG A 91 2.86 24.28 -19.09
CA ARG A 91 3.14 24.33 -17.66
C ARG A 91 2.34 23.29 -16.87
N LYS A 92 1.09 23.00 -17.30
CA LYS A 92 0.16 22.05 -16.66
C LYS A 92 0.50 20.59 -16.98
N TYR A 93 0.80 20.30 -18.27
CA TYR A 93 1.17 18.98 -18.74
C TYR A 93 2.71 18.83 -18.77
N ARG A 94 3.29 18.15 -17.77
CA ARG A 94 4.73 17.84 -17.73
C ARG A 94 4.95 16.33 -17.77
N GLY A 95 6.02 15.91 -18.43
CA GLY A 95 6.46 14.51 -18.43
C GLY A 95 5.43 13.54 -19.03
N LEU A 96 4.89 12.65 -18.21
CA LEU A 96 4.02 11.56 -18.66
C LEU A 96 2.74 12.04 -19.34
N ALA A 97 2.15 13.17 -18.91
CA ALA A 97 0.95 13.71 -19.54
C ALA A 97 1.19 14.10 -21.02
N TRP A 98 2.39 14.60 -21.34
CA TRP A 98 2.78 14.85 -22.73
C TRP A 98 2.96 13.55 -23.52
N ILE A 99 3.56 12.54 -22.92
CA ILE A 99 3.73 11.22 -23.53
C ILE A 99 2.37 10.60 -23.85
N LEU A 100 1.46 10.59 -22.86
CA LEU A 100 0.10 10.06 -23.05
C LEU A 100 -0.71 10.86 -24.09
N SER A 101 -0.55 12.20 -24.12
CA SER A 101 -1.17 13.04 -25.15
C SER A 101 -0.62 12.71 -26.53
N LEU A 102 0.70 12.52 -26.66
CA LEU A 102 1.31 12.09 -27.91
C LEU A 102 0.81 10.70 -28.33
N MET A 103 0.74 9.75 -27.38
CA MET A 103 0.20 8.42 -27.63
C MET A 103 -1.28 8.48 -28.10
N LEU A 104 -2.07 9.42 -27.57
CA LEU A 104 -3.44 9.62 -28.02
C LEU A 104 -3.50 10.13 -29.48
N TYR A 105 -2.61 11.05 -29.88
CA TYR A 105 -2.56 11.48 -31.27
C TYR A 105 -2.07 10.38 -32.22
N LEU A 106 -1.22 9.45 -31.76
CA LEU A 106 -0.80 8.29 -32.55
C LEU A 106 -1.97 7.35 -32.87
N THR A 107 -3.02 7.32 -32.06
CA THR A 107 -4.26 6.56 -32.37
C THR A 107 -5.04 7.10 -33.56
N LEU A 108 -4.74 8.30 -34.07
CA LEU A 108 -5.30 8.81 -35.30
C LEU A 108 -4.70 8.16 -36.55
N ILE A 109 -3.53 7.55 -36.45
CA ILE A 109 -2.83 6.93 -37.59
C ILE A 109 -3.71 5.86 -38.24
N PRO A 110 -4.28 4.86 -37.51
CA PRO A 110 -5.15 3.86 -38.10
C PRO A 110 -6.48 4.41 -38.64
N VAL A 111 -6.91 5.58 -38.19
CA VAL A 111 -8.16 6.23 -38.65
C VAL A 111 -7.93 6.99 -39.97
N ILE A 112 -6.73 7.59 -40.12
CA ILE A 112 -6.40 8.45 -41.30
C ILE A 112 -5.82 7.61 -42.42
N PHE A 113 -5.01 6.62 -42.11
CA PHE A 113 -4.32 5.77 -43.10
C PHE A 113 -4.97 4.39 -43.15
N HIS A 114 -5.16 3.87 -44.36
CA HIS A 114 -5.68 2.53 -44.59
C HIS A 114 -4.62 1.49 -44.14
N GLU A 115 -5.11 0.31 -43.82
CA GLU A 115 -4.26 -0.84 -43.41
C GLU A 115 -3.21 -1.13 -44.51
N PRO A 116 -1.93 -1.24 -44.16
CA PRO A 116 -0.90 -1.58 -45.12
C PRO A 116 -1.07 -3.00 -45.66
N GLU A 117 -1.08 -3.16 -47.00
CA GLU A 117 -1.25 -4.46 -47.67
C GLU A 117 -0.04 -5.41 -47.45
N VAL A 118 1.13 -4.85 -47.08
CA VAL A 118 2.37 -5.61 -46.91
C VAL A 118 2.53 -6.00 -45.41
N GLN A 119 2.55 -7.29 -45.14
CA GLN A 119 2.88 -7.79 -43.81
C GLN A 119 4.34 -7.46 -43.46
N GLY A 120 4.56 -6.78 -42.34
CA GLY A 120 5.87 -6.35 -41.86
C GLY A 120 5.76 -5.32 -40.73
N GLY A 121 6.87 -4.77 -40.29
CA GLY A 121 6.91 -3.87 -39.13
C GLY A 121 5.99 -2.64 -39.19
N ILE A 122 5.57 -2.19 -40.39
CA ILE A 122 4.57 -1.12 -40.55
C ILE A 122 3.17 -1.63 -40.25
N HIS A 123 2.83 -2.85 -40.68
CA HIS A 123 1.56 -3.51 -40.37
C HIS A 123 1.46 -3.78 -38.86
N ASP A 124 2.53 -4.30 -38.23
CA ASP A 124 2.56 -4.55 -36.79
C ASP A 124 2.40 -3.26 -35.98
N PHE A 125 3.05 -2.18 -36.41
CA PHE A 125 2.89 -0.85 -35.82
C PHE A 125 1.48 -0.33 -35.96
N TRP A 126 0.85 -0.45 -37.13
CA TRP A 126 -0.53 -0.04 -37.40
C TRP A 126 -1.52 -0.84 -36.55
N SER A 127 -1.39 -2.19 -36.52
CA SER A 127 -2.25 -3.09 -35.75
C SER A 127 -2.16 -2.84 -34.24
N PHE A 128 -0.95 -2.52 -33.74
CA PHE A 128 -0.76 -2.15 -32.33
C PHE A 128 -1.60 -0.94 -31.93
N PHE A 129 -1.57 0.14 -32.70
CA PHE A 129 -2.36 1.34 -32.43
C PHE A 129 -3.86 1.16 -32.69
N HIS A 130 -4.26 0.19 -33.50
CA HIS A 130 -5.65 -0.16 -33.74
C HIS A 130 -6.21 -1.12 -32.66
N SER A 131 -5.34 -1.78 -31.88
CA SER A 131 -5.77 -2.77 -30.91
C SER A 131 -6.68 -2.17 -29.83
N ARG A 132 -7.79 -2.87 -29.51
CA ARG A 132 -8.72 -2.48 -28.45
C ARG A 132 -8.02 -2.32 -27.10
N LEU A 133 -7.11 -3.24 -26.78
CA LEU A 133 -6.33 -3.21 -25.54
C LEU A 133 -5.56 -1.90 -25.38
N TYR A 134 -4.88 -1.45 -26.45
CA TYR A 134 -4.15 -0.18 -26.42
C TYR A 134 -5.07 1.01 -26.14
N HIS A 135 -6.21 1.10 -26.82
CA HIS A 135 -7.18 2.17 -26.62
C HIS A 135 -7.73 2.20 -25.20
N VAL A 136 -8.16 1.04 -24.68
CA VAL A 136 -8.72 0.92 -23.31
C VAL A 136 -7.68 1.31 -22.27
N VAL A 137 -6.45 0.78 -22.36
CA VAL A 137 -5.36 1.10 -21.42
C VAL A 137 -5.01 2.59 -21.47
N LEU A 138 -4.87 3.16 -22.67
CA LEU A 138 -4.53 4.58 -22.83
C LEU A 138 -5.62 5.50 -22.26
N LEU A 139 -6.89 5.25 -22.61
CA LEU A 139 -8.03 6.02 -22.10
C LEU A 139 -8.18 5.89 -20.59
N THR A 140 -7.91 4.70 -20.03
CA THR A 140 -7.92 4.46 -18.59
C THR A 140 -6.84 5.30 -17.90
N LEU A 141 -5.62 5.29 -18.42
CA LEU A 141 -4.51 6.09 -17.87
C LEU A 141 -4.81 7.59 -17.93
N LEU A 142 -5.35 8.09 -19.05
CA LEU A 142 -5.77 9.48 -19.20
C LEU A 142 -6.91 9.84 -18.23
N SER A 143 -7.89 8.96 -18.05
CA SER A 143 -9.00 9.16 -17.12
C SER A 143 -8.55 9.17 -15.67
N LEU A 144 -7.67 8.26 -15.27
CA LEU A 144 -7.07 8.26 -13.93
C LEU A 144 -6.28 9.54 -13.67
N LEU A 145 -5.54 10.02 -14.68
CA LEU A 145 -4.81 11.29 -14.62
C LEU A 145 -5.76 12.47 -14.40
N GLN A 146 -6.85 12.52 -15.18
CA GLN A 146 -7.84 13.59 -15.08
C GLN A 146 -8.58 13.56 -13.74
N LEU A 147 -9.05 12.39 -13.28
CA LEU A 147 -9.71 12.24 -11.99
C LEU A 147 -8.79 12.58 -10.81
N SER A 148 -7.51 12.19 -10.88
CA SER A 148 -6.51 12.57 -9.87
C SER A 148 -6.40 14.09 -9.73
N ASN A 149 -6.37 14.82 -10.85
CA ASN A 149 -6.39 16.29 -10.87
C ASN A 149 -7.64 16.87 -10.19
N GLY A 150 -8.81 16.25 -10.39
CA GLY A 150 -10.07 16.64 -9.76
C GLY A 150 -10.07 16.46 -8.26
N ILE A 151 -9.65 15.28 -7.80
CA ILE A 151 -9.58 14.91 -6.36
C ILE A 151 -8.67 15.86 -5.60
N VAL A 152 -7.49 16.18 -6.15
CA VAL A 152 -6.53 17.09 -5.48
C VAL A 152 -7.11 18.52 -5.37
N ARG A 153 -7.88 18.99 -6.34
CA ARG A 153 -8.57 20.30 -6.24
C ARG A 153 -9.65 20.30 -5.14
N LEU A 154 -10.36 19.19 -4.94
CA LEU A 154 -11.36 19.04 -3.89
C LEU A 154 -10.71 18.97 -2.48
N LEU A 155 -9.59 18.25 -2.36
CA LEU A 155 -8.84 18.08 -1.11
C LEU A 155 -8.03 19.32 -0.70
N GLY A 156 -7.84 20.30 -1.57
CA GLY A 156 -7.07 21.53 -1.33
C GLY A 156 -7.65 22.49 -0.29
N ARG A 157 -8.72 22.11 0.43
CA ARG A 157 -9.26 22.85 1.58
C ARG A 157 -8.54 22.41 2.86
N ARG A 158 -8.34 23.33 3.81
CA ARG A 158 -7.65 23.14 5.11
C ARG A 158 -8.36 22.07 5.96
N THR A 159 -8.07 20.80 5.73
CA THR A 159 -8.57 19.65 6.51
C THR A 159 -7.40 19.03 7.29
N ASN A 160 -7.71 18.35 8.40
CA ASN A 160 -6.69 17.62 9.17
C ASN A 160 -6.09 16.48 8.33
N PRO A 161 -4.75 16.40 8.17
CA PRO A 161 -4.11 15.34 7.39
C PRO A 161 -4.50 13.93 7.81
N SER A 162 -4.63 13.70 9.12
CA SER A 162 -5.03 12.41 9.68
C SER A 162 -6.46 12.00 9.31
N LEU A 163 -7.37 12.99 9.20
CA LEU A 163 -8.76 12.73 8.79
C LEU A 163 -8.81 12.38 7.28
N ILE A 164 -8.02 13.10 6.45
CA ILE A 164 -7.90 12.77 5.01
C ILE A 164 -7.40 11.34 4.85
N PHE A 165 -6.40 10.96 5.65
CA PHE A 165 -5.83 9.61 5.65
C PHE A 165 -6.88 8.55 5.99
N ALA A 166 -7.58 8.70 7.12
CA ALA A 166 -8.61 7.74 7.55
C ALA A 166 -9.77 7.65 6.54
N SER A 167 -10.27 8.79 6.05
CA SER A 167 -11.37 8.81 5.08
C SER A 167 -10.98 8.19 3.74
N SER A 168 -9.73 8.34 3.29
CA SER A 168 -9.26 7.70 2.06
C SER A 168 -9.27 6.17 2.16
N PHE A 169 -8.83 5.61 3.30
CA PHE A 169 -8.94 4.16 3.53
C PHE A 169 -10.39 3.68 3.50
N LEU A 170 -11.29 4.39 4.17
CA LEU A 170 -12.72 4.04 4.19
C LEU A 170 -13.33 4.04 2.79
N ILE A 171 -13.01 5.05 1.97
CA ILE A 171 -13.50 5.13 0.59
C ILE A 171 -13.00 3.93 -0.24
N PHE A 172 -11.71 3.59 -0.15
CA PHE A 172 -11.18 2.44 -0.88
C PHE A 172 -11.76 1.11 -0.40
N ILE A 173 -12.03 0.96 0.91
CA ILE A 173 -12.72 -0.21 1.47
C ILE A 173 -14.12 -0.36 0.86
N LEU A 174 -14.90 0.73 0.82
CA LEU A 174 -16.26 0.70 0.25
C LEU A 174 -16.25 0.41 -1.25
N ILE A 175 -15.32 1.01 -1.99
CA ILE A 175 -15.12 0.70 -3.42
C ILE A 175 -14.73 -0.76 -3.60
N GLY A 176 -13.78 -1.27 -2.80
CA GLY A 176 -13.35 -2.66 -2.84
C GLY A 176 -14.49 -3.63 -2.54
N ALA A 177 -15.31 -3.35 -1.53
CA ALA A 177 -16.48 -4.16 -1.21
C ALA A 177 -17.48 -4.19 -2.38
N ALA A 178 -17.75 -3.04 -3.01
CA ALA A 178 -18.62 -2.98 -4.18
C ALA A 178 -18.06 -3.76 -5.38
N LEU A 179 -16.74 -3.71 -5.61
CA LEU A 179 -16.08 -4.47 -6.68
C LEU A 179 -16.12 -5.98 -6.42
N LEU A 180 -15.95 -6.43 -5.18
CA LEU A 180 -16.01 -7.84 -4.81
C LEU A 180 -17.44 -8.43 -4.88
N MET A 181 -18.47 -7.60 -4.84
CA MET A 181 -19.87 -8.00 -5.03
C MET A 181 -20.28 -8.14 -6.51
N LEU A 182 -19.40 -7.82 -7.46
CA LEU A 182 -19.70 -7.97 -8.88
C LEU A 182 -19.93 -9.45 -9.25
N PRO A 183 -20.89 -9.77 -10.14
CA PRO A 183 -21.24 -11.15 -10.49
C PRO A 183 -20.08 -12.00 -11.00
N ARG A 184 -19.10 -11.40 -11.68
CA ARG A 184 -17.91 -12.10 -12.19
C ARG A 184 -16.79 -12.21 -11.16
N ALA A 185 -16.87 -11.52 -10.03
CA ALA A 185 -15.82 -11.57 -9.01
C ALA A 185 -15.88 -12.84 -8.14
N THR A 186 -17.04 -13.50 -8.07
CA THR A 186 -17.29 -14.67 -7.22
C THR A 186 -18.02 -15.77 -7.96
N TYR A 187 -17.80 -17.03 -7.59
CA TYR A 187 -18.48 -18.17 -8.21
C TYR A 187 -19.95 -18.28 -7.80
N HIS A 188 -20.29 -17.95 -6.55
CA HIS A 188 -21.64 -18.18 -5.99
C HIS A 188 -22.27 -16.92 -5.37
N GLY A 189 -21.65 -15.75 -5.59
CA GLY A 189 -22.04 -14.51 -4.92
C GLY A 189 -21.51 -14.43 -3.48
N ILE A 190 -21.51 -13.24 -2.92
CA ILE A 190 -21.02 -12.96 -1.56
C ILE A 190 -21.94 -11.98 -0.86
N SER A 191 -22.12 -12.10 0.47
CA SER A 191 -22.88 -11.13 1.25
C SER A 191 -22.16 -9.78 1.32
N PHE A 192 -22.89 -8.68 1.49
CA PHE A 192 -22.28 -7.34 1.64
C PHE A 192 -21.30 -7.29 2.81
N ILE A 193 -21.62 -7.95 3.94
CA ILE A 193 -20.77 -7.95 5.13
C ILE A 193 -19.47 -8.73 4.86
N ASP A 194 -19.54 -9.86 4.17
CA ASP A 194 -18.34 -10.64 3.83
C ASP A 194 -17.49 -9.93 2.77
N ALA A 195 -18.12 -9.26 1.79
CA ALA A 195 -17.42 -8.42 0.83
C ALA A 195 -16.72 -7.24 1.53
N LEU A 196 -17.41 -6.57 2.46
CA LEU A 196 -16.85 -5.49 3.27
C LEU A 196 -15.71 -5.99 4.16
N PHE A 197 -15.87 -7.16 4.77
CA PHE A 197 -14.85 -7.80 5.60
C PHE A 197 -13.59 -8.10 4.78
N THR A 198 -13.74 -8.77 3.63
CA THR A 198 -12.63 -9.12 2.74
C THR A 198 -11.95 -7.89 2.17
N ALA A 199 -12.71 -6.88 1.72
CA ALA A 199 -12.16 -5.61 1.24
C ALA A 199 -11.39 -4.86 2.35
N THR A 200 -11.93 -4.84 3.59
CA THR A 200 -11.25 -4.23 4.73
C THR A 200 -9.95 -4.99 5.04
N SER A 201 -10.01 -6.31 5.09
CA SER A 201 -8.85 -7.17 5.33
C SER A 201 -7.78 -6.98 4.27
N ALA A 202 -8.14 -6.88 2.99
CA ALA A 202 -7.21 -6.65 1.89
C ALA A 202 -6.57 -5.25 1.93
N ILE A 203 -7.37 -4.18 2.08
CA ILE A 203 -6.87 -2.79 2.15
C ILE A 203 -6.09 -2.52 3.43
N CYS A 204 -6.54 -3.05 4.58
CA CYS A 204 -5.81 -2.94 5.84
C CYS A 204 -4.61 -3.89 5.89
N VAL A 205 -4.48 -4.78 4.87
CA VAL A 205 -3.40 -5.75 4.77
C VAL A 205 -3.36 -6.61 6.04
N THR A 206 -4.51 -7.19 6.37
CA THR A 206 -4.68 -7.98 7.60
C THR A 206 -4.57 -9.48 7.31
N GLY A 207 -5.35 -10.00 6.35
CA GLY A 207 -5.36 -11.42 6.00
C GLY A 207 -6.39 -12.28 6.72
N LEU A 208 -7.21 -11.71 7.60
CA LEU A 208 -8.39 -12.41 8.12
C LEU A 208 -9.40 -12.62 7.00
N VAL A 209 -9.98 -13.81 6.93
CA VAL A 209 -10.94 -14.18 5.89
C VAL A 209 -12.20 -14.75 6.52
N SER A 210 -13.36 -14.19 6.18
CA SER A 210 -14.67 -14.70 6.61
C SER A 210 -15.21 -15.79 5.69
N VAL A 211 -14.67 -15.86 4.47
CA VAL A 211 -14.98 -16.86 3.44
C VAL A 211 -13.67 -17.37 2.85
N ASP A 212 -13.62 -18.64 2.45
CA ASP A 212 -12.42 -19.17 1.83
C ASP A 212 -12.14 -18.51 0.48
N VAL A 213 -10.93 -17.97 0.33
CA VAL A 213 -10.53 -17.18 -0.84
C VAL A 213 -10.41 -18.05 -2.09
N SER A 214 -9.92 -19.28 -1.94
CA SER A 214 -9.64 -20.18 -3.06
C SER A 214 -10.91 -20.69 -3.75
N SER A 215 -11.98 -20.89 -2.99
CA SER A 215 -13.25 -21.46 -3.48
C SER A 215 -14.32 -20.41 -3.78
N THR A 216 -14.21 -19.21 -3.21
CA THR A 216 -15.23 -18.16 -3.35
C THR A 216 -14.96 -17.22 -4.52
N PHE A 217 -13.70 -16.83 -4.74
CA PHE A 217 -13.35 -15.80 -5.72
C PHE A 217 -12.84 -16.38 -7.03
N THR A 218 -13.31 -15.81 -8.13
CA THR A 218 -12.82 -16.09 -9.49
C THR A 218 -11.43 -15.47 -9.70
N PRO A 219 -10.73 -15.75 -10.80
CA PRO A 219 -9.49 -15.06 -11.15
C PRO A 219 -9.64 -13.52 -11.18
N GLU A 220 -10.79 -13.01 -11.64
CA GLU A 220 -11.10 -11.57 -11.61
C GLU A 220 -11.26 -11.07 -10.17
N GLY A 221 -11.93 -11.83 -9.30
CA GLY A 221 -12.04 -11.52 -7.86
C GLY A 221 -10.69 -11.52 -7.16
N LEU A 222 -9.83 -12.50 -7.46
CA LEU A 222 -8.45 -12.55 -6.96
C LEU A 222 -7.61 -11.36 -7.44
N PHE A 223 -7.81 -10.92 -8.70
CA PHE A 223 -7.16 -9.72 -9.22
C PHE A 223 -7.62 -8.46 -8.47
N ILE A 224 -8.91 -8.34 -8.14
CA ILE A 224 -9.41 -7.24 -7.30
C ILE A 224 -8.75 -7.27 -5.93
N ILE A 225 -8.70 -8.45 -5.26
CA ILE A 225 -8.07 -8.62 -3.94
C ILE A 225 -6.60 -8.20 -3.97
N ILE A 226 -5.82 -8.64 -4.97
CA ILE A 226 -4.40 -8.30 -5.05
C ILE A 226 -4.18 -6.80 -5.29
N MET A 227 -5.03 -6.16 -6.08
CA MET A 227 -5.01 -4.70 -6.27
C MET A 227 -5.33 -3.95 -4.98
N LEU A 228 -6.30 -4.41 -4.19
CA LEU A 228 -6.61 -3.83 -2.88
C LEU A 228 -5.45 -4.00 -1.91
N ILE A 229 -4.80 -5.18 -1.88
CA ILE A 229 -3.59 -5.45 -1.09
C ILE A 229 -2.45 -4.50 -1.48
N GLN A 230 -2.21 -4.31 -2.77
CA GLN A 230 -1.15 -3.45 -3.28
C GLN A 230 -1.38 -1.98 -2.90
N ILE A 231 -2.62 -1.48 -3.04
CA ILE A 231 -3.01 -0.13 -2.62
C ILE A 231 -2.82 0.03 -1.10
N GLY A 232 -3.24 -0.96 -0.32
CA GLY A 232 -3.10 -0.98 1.14
C GLY A 232 -1.65 -1.05 1.61
N GLY A 233 -0.83 -1.92 0.99
CA GLY A 233 0.57 -2.16 1.33
C GLY A 233 1.46 -0.95 1.05
N LEU A 234 1.35 -0.34 -0.13
CA LEU A 234 2.03 0.93 -0.45
C LEU A 234 1.56 2.08 0.44
N GLY A 235 0.37 1.96 1.02
CA GLY A 235 -0.31 3.02 1.73
C GLY A 235 -1.02 3.97 0.76
N VAL A 236 -2.32 4.11 0.95
CA VAL A 236 -3.21 4.92 0.09
C VAL A 236 -2.65 6.33 -0.14
N MET A 237 -2.05 6.95 0.90
CA MET A 237 -1.51 8.31 0.79
C MET A 237 -0.20 8.38 0.00
N THR A 238 0.64 7.35 0.08
CA THR A 238 1.87 7.27 -0.72
C THR A 238 1.51 7.18 -2.19
N LEU A 239 0.55 6.32 -2.52
CA LEU A 239 0.06 6.13 -3.89
C LEU A 239 -0.60 7.39 -4.44
N THR A 240 -1.55 7.99 -3.70
CA THR A 240 -2.22 9.24 -4.10
C THR A 240 -1.25 10.41 -4.21
N SER A 241 -0.27 10.48 -3.32
CA SER A 241 0.77 11.52 -3.36
C SER A 241 1.71 11.35 -4.55
N PHE A 242 2.06 10.11 -4.87
CA PHE A 242 2.82 9.79 -6.08
C PHE A 242 2.07 10.24 -7.32
N PHE A 243 0.81 9.84 -7.48
CA PHE A 243 0.00 10.27 -8.62
C PHE A 243 -0.14 11.80 -8.66
N ALA A 244 -0.43 12.45 -7.53
CA ALA A 244 -0.55 13.89 -7.48
C ALA A 244 0.75 14.61 -7.86
N MET A 245 1.89 14.19 -7.37
CA MET A 245 3.17 14.85 -7.65
C MET A 245 3.72 14.51 -9.04
N PHE A 246 3.54 13.26 -9.48
CA PHE A 246 4.04 12.80 -10.76
C PHE A 246 3.27 13.39 -11.95
N PHE A 247 1.95 13.46 -11.83
CA PHE A 247 1.07 13.94 -12.90
C PHE A 247 0.82 15.45 -12.87
N MET A 248 0.76 16.10 -11.70
CA MET A 248 0.40 17.50 -11.58
C MET A 248 1.59 18.47 -11.52
N GLY A 249 2.78 18.00 -11.23
CA GLY A 249 4.03 18.79 -11.25
C GLY A 249 4.13 20.01 -10.32
N ASN A 250 3.01 20.61 -9.90
CA ASN A 250 2.92 21.77 -9.01
C ASN A 250 1.79 21.58 -8.00
N THR A 251 2.01 20.75 -6.99
CA THR A 251 1.12 20.69 -5.82
C THR A 251 1.34 21.92 -4.94
N SER A 252 0.27 22.39 -4.28
CA SER A 252 0.35 23.50 -3.34
C SER A 252 1.37 23.17 -2.22
N LEU A 253 2.08 24.17 -1.70
CA LEU A 253 3.03 23.99 -0.60
C LEU A 253 2.39 23.27 0.59
N TYR A 254 1.11 23.53 0.85
CA TYR A 254 0.36 22.85 1.90
C TYR A 254 0.26 21.34 1.65
N ASN A 255 -0.10 20.92 0.44
CA ASN A 255 -0.19 19.50 0.08
C ASN A 255 1.18 18.81 0.14
N GLN A 256 2.24 19.51 -0.28
CA GLN A 256 3.62 19.01 -0.16
C GLN A 256 4.04 18.83 1.30
N LEU A 257 3.66 19.74 2.19
CA LEU A 257 3.93 19.63 3.63
C LEU A 257 3.17 18.45 4.25
N VAL A 258 1.89 18.26 3.91
CA VAL A 258 1.08 17.12 4.36
C VAL A 258 1.72 15.79 3.94
N VAL A 259 2.10 15.67 2.67
CA VAL A 259 2.77 14.46 2.13
C VAL A 259 4.13 14.25 2.78
N ARG A 260 4.93 15.32 2.95
CA ARG A 260 6.22 15.25 3.64
C ARG A 260 6.09 14.67 5.04
N ASP A 261 5.13 15.16 5.81
CA ASP A 261 4.92 14.72 7.19
C ASP A 261 4.45 13.26 7.25
N MET A 262 3.68 12.79 6.26
CA MET A 262 3.24 11.40 6.16
C MET A 262 4.34 10.44 5.70
N VAL A 263 5.17 10.86 4.75
CA VAL A 263 6.29 10.06 4.22
C VAL A 263 7.57 10.26 5.06
N SER A 264 7.51 11.11 6.11
CA SER A 264 8.65 11.50 6.97
C SER A 264 9.90 11.90 6.17
N SER A 265 9.70 12.54 5.01
CA SER A 265 10.81 13.04 4.19
C SER A 265 11.46 14.24 4.88
N GLN A 266 12.79 14.29 4.87
CA GLN A 266 13.55 15.36 5.51
C GLN A 266 13.43 16.72 4.79
N SER A 267 13.12 16.70 3.49
CA SER A 267 12.97 17.92 2.69
C SER A 267 11.86 17.79 1.64
N LEU A 268 11.28 18.92 1.24
CA LEU A 268 10.29 18.98 0.17
C LEU A 268 10.89 18.60 -1.20
N SER A 269 12.16 18.91 -1.42
CA SER A 269 12.84 18.61 -2.68
C SER A 269 13.11 17.11 -2.91
N SER A 270 13.16 16.31 -1.84
CA SER A 270 13.39 14.85 -1.92
C SER A 270 12.11 14.01 -1.96
N LEU A 271 10.93 14.63 -1.84
CA LEU A 271 9.66 13.91 -1.76
C LEU A 271 9.41 12.98 -2.95
N LEU A 272 9.47 13.51 -4.16
CA LEU A 272 9.23 12.71 -5.38
C LEU A 272 10.23 11.56 -5.50
N SER A 273 11.51 11.84 -5.21
CA SER A 273 12.55 10.80 -5.23
C SER A 273 12.25 9.71 -4.19
N THR A 274 11.82 10.08 -2.99
CA THR A 274 11.44 9.10 -1.94
C THR A 274 10.27 8.24 -2.37
N LEU A 275 9.23 8.84 -2.98
CA LEU A 275 8.08 8.09 -3.50
C LEU A 275 8.47 7.13 -4.63
N LEU A 276 9.35 7.57 -5.54
CA LEU A 276 9.89 6.71 -6.61
C LEU A 276 10.73 5.56 -6.05
N TYR A 277 11.52 5.79 -5.00
CA TYR A 277 12.25 4.72 -4.32
C TYR A 277 11.32 3.71 -3.67
N ILE A 278 10.23 4.15 -3.02
CA ILE A 278 9.24 3.25 -2.41
C ILE A 278 8.64 2.35 -3.49
N LEU A 279 8.13 2.92 -4.59
CA LEU A 279 7.56 2.15 -5.70
C LEU A 279 8.59 1.22 -6.35
N GLY A 280 9.81 1.73 -6.59
CA GLY A 280 10.87 0.94 -7.22
C GLY A 280 11.29 -0.25 -6.35
N PHE A 281 11.47 -0.06 -5.04
CA PHE A 281 11.77 -1.17 -4.13
C PHE A 281 10.64 -2.19 -4.06
N THR A 282 9.39 -1.74 -3.98
CA THR A 282 8.23 -2.63 -3.98
C THR A 282 8.24 -3.52 -5.21
N LEU A 283 8.25 -2.94 -6.40
CA LEU A 283 8.19 -3.69 -7.66
C LEU A 283 9.40 -4.63 -7.84
N VAL A 284 10.62 -4.18 -7.51
CA VAL A 284 11.83 -5.00 -7.66
C VAL A 284 11.82 -6.18 -6.68
N ILE A 285 11.44 -5.96 -5.42
CA ILE A 285 11.43 -7.03 -4.41
C ILE A 285 10.30 -8.02 -4.71
N GLU A 286 9.12 -7.55 -5.09
CA GLU A 286 7.99 -8.39 -5.48
C GLU A 286 8.32 -9.22 -6.74
N ALA A 287 8.93 -8.63 -7.76
CA ALA A 287 9.34 -9.35 -8.96
C ALA A 287 10.42 -10.40 -8.67
N ALA A 288 11.40 -10.08 -7.81
CA ALA A 288 12.43 -11.02 -7.38
C ALA A 288 11.81 -12.18 -6.57
N GLY A 289 10.90 -11.86 -5.64
CA GLY A 289 10.15 -12.85 -4.85
C GLY A 289 9.32 -13.77 -5.74
N MET A 290 8.58 -13.20 -6.70
CA MET A 290 7.82 -13.95 -7.71
C MET A 290 8.71 -14.94 -8.46
N GLY A 291 9.89 -14.50 -8.92
CA GLY A 291 10.83 -15.37 -9.63
C GLY A 291 11.34 -16.53 -8.78
N VAL A 292 11.68 -16.30 -7.49
CA VAL A 292 12.15 -17.36 -6.58
C VAL A 292 11.01 -18.31 -6.21
N ILE A 293 9.79 -17.82 -5.98
CA ILE A 293 8.61 -18.64 -5.70
C ILE A 293 8.32 -19.53 -6.93
N PHE A 294 8.27 -18.95 -8.13
CA PHE A 294 8.07 -19.70 -9.37
C PHE A 294 9.10 -20.82 -9.53
N LEU A 295 10.38 -20.54 -9.34
CA LEU A 295 11.44 -21.54 -9.41
C LEU A 295 11.28 -22.66 -8.35
N SER A 296 10.69 -22.34 -7.19
CA SER A 296 10.47 -23.30 -6.11
C SER A 296 9.32 -24.27 -6.39
N ILE A 297 8.29 -23.83 -7.13
CA ILE A 297 7.07 -24.64 -7.37
C ILE A 297 7.00 -25.25 -8.77
N HIS A 298 7.84 -24.77 -9.69
CA HIS A 298 7.76 -25.14 -11.11
C HIS A 298 7.77 -26.66 -11.34
N GLY A 299 6.73 -27.15 -12.00
CA GLY A 299 6.53 -28.55 -12.34
C GLY A 299 6.21 -29.49 -11.17
N THR A 300 5.98 -28.98 -9.96
CA THR A 300 5.75 -29.82 -8.76
C THR A 300 4.30 -29.79 -8.26
N MET A 301 3.54 -28.73 -8.55
CA MET A 301 2.16 -28.54 -8.06
C MET A 301 1.09 -29.02 -9.05
N GLY A 302 1.47 -29.51 -10.26
CA GLY A 302 0.52 -29.94 -11.28
C GLY A 302 -0.34 -28.84 -11.88
N MET A 303 0.11 -27.57 -11.76
CA MET A 303 -0.51 -26.40 -12.35
C MET A 303 0.09 -26.09 -13.72
N ASP A 304 -0.67 -25.40 -14.57
CA ASP A 304 -0.14 -24.85 -15.82
C ASP A 304 0.80 -23.67 -15.53
N ILE A 305 1.68 -23.36 -16.51
CA ILE A 305 2.69 -22.27 -16.36
C ILE A 305 2.03 -20.93 -16.02
N GLU A 306 0.86 -20.64 -16.60
CA GLU A 306 0.12 -19.40 -16.32
C GLU A 306 -0.41 -19.38 -14.88
N GLU A 307 -0.91 -20.51 -14.39
CA GLU A 307 -1.37 -20.67 -13.00
C GLU A 307 -0.21 -20.58 -12.00
N GLU A 308 0.94 -21.24 -12.30
CA GLU A 308 2.15 -21.13 -11.47
C GLU A 308 2.65 -19.70 -11.39
N LEU A 309 2.60 -18.96 -12.51
CA LEU A 309 3.01 -17.55 -12.57
C LEU A 309 2.05 -16.65 -11.76
N ALA A 310 0.73 -16.87 -11.90
CA ALA A 310 -0.29 -16.15 -11.16
C ALA A 310 -0.19 -16.42 -9.65
N PHE A 311 0.01 -17.69 -9.26
CA PHE A 311 0.27 -18.10 -7.88
C PHE A 311 1.50 -17.40 -7.31
N SER A 312 2.60 -17.41 -8.04
CA SER A 312 3.87 -16.82 -7.61
C SER A 312 3.76 -15.30 -7.45
N ALA A 313 3.08 -14.63 -8.37
CA ALA A 313 2.80 -13.21 -8.31
C ALA A 313 1.93 -12.85 -7.10
N PHE A 314 0.82 -13.59 -6.92
CA PHE A 314 -0.13 -13.39 -5.82
C PHE A 314 0.57 -13.52 -4.46
N HIS A 315 1.29 -14.61 -4.24
CA HIS A 315 1.96 -14.85 -2.96
C HIS A 315 3.15 -13.92 -2.72
N SER A 316 3.88 -13.51 -3.75
CA SER A 316 4.96 -12.52 -3.61
C SER A 316 4.43 -11.16 -3.17
N ILE A 317 3.37 -10.66 -3.80
CA ILE A 317 2.74 -9.38 -3.45
C ILE A 317 2.10 -9.48 -2.05
N SER A 318 1.33 -10.54 -1.79
CA SER A 318 0.70 -10.77 -0.49
C SER A 318 1.73 -10.84 0.65
N ALA A 319 2.88 -11.49 0.41
CA ALA A 319 3.95 -11.60 1.40
C ALA A 319 4.69 -10.27 1.62
N PHE A 320 5.10 -9.57 0.56
CA PHE A 320 5.79 -8.28 0.71
C PHE A 320 4.89 -7.20 1.32
N CYS A 321 3.63 -7.17 0.94
CA CYS A 321 2.64 -6.29 1.55
C CYS A 321 2.25 -6.71 2.97
N ASN A 322 2.65 -7.89 3.46
CA ASN A 322 2.24 -8.48 4.74
C ASN A 322 0.73 -8.73 4.82
N ALA A 323 0.10 -9.22 3.75
CA ALA A 323 -1.34 -9.34 3.65
C ALA A 323 -1.90 -10.72 4.09
N GLY A 324 -1.10 -11.79 3.98
CA GLY A 324 -1.48 -13.13 4.46
C GLY A 324 -2.54 -13.87 3.64
N PHE A 325 -3.00 -13.30 2.56
CA PHE A 325 -3.92 -13.97 1.65
C PHE A 325 -3.21 -15.03 0.84
N SER A 326 -3.85 -16.18 0.67
CA SER A 326 -3.38 -17.28 -0.16
C SER A 326 -4.49 -17.73 -1.11
N THR A 327 -4.09 -18.24 -2.27
CA THR A 327 -4.99 -18.88 -3.24
C THR A 327 -5.16 -20.38 -2.99
N LEU A 328 -4.50 -20.91 -1.94
CA LEU A 328 -4.63 -22.31 -1.54
C LEU A 328 -5.65 -22.47 -0.41
N TYR A 329 -6.42 -23.55 -0.48
CA TYR A 329 -7.26 -23.97 0.63
C TYR A 329 -6.38 -24.32 1.85
N GLY A 330 -6.75 -23.82 3.04
CA GLY A 330 -5.94 -24.00 4.25
C GLY A 330 -4.66 -23.15 4.29
N ASN A 331 -4.58 -22.10 3.47
CA ASN A 331 -3.41 -21.22 3.36
C ASN A 331 -2.17 -22.01 2.88
N LEU A 332 -0.98 -21.73 3.40
CA LEU A 332 0.27 -22.44 3.06
C LEU A 332 0.46 -23.74 3.86
N GLY A 333 -0.51 -24.12 4.71
CA GLY A 333 -0.56 -25.43 5.39
C GLY A 333 -1.08 -26.56 4.52
N ASN A 334 -1.33 -26.31 3.23
CA ASN A 334 -1.76 -27.33 2.28
C ASN A 334 -0.67 -28.41 2.11
N GLU A 335 -1.06 -29.70 2.09
CA GLU A 335 -0.14 -30.84 1.99
C GLU A 335 0.74 -30.79 0.73
N LEU A 336 0.25 -30.20 -0.37
CA LEU A 336 1.02 -30.00 -1.61
C LEU A 336 2.29 -29.18 -1.39
N VAL A 337 2.28 -28.28 -0.40
CA VAL A 337 3.37 -27.33 -0.13
C VAL A 337 4.19 -27.74 1.07
N LEU A 338 3.56 -28.30 2.12
CA LEU A 338 4.13 -28.42 3.46
C LEU A 338 5.47 -29.20 3.53
N HIS A 339 5.58 -30.32 2.81
CA HIS A 339 6.75 -31.19 2.90
C HIS A 339 7.79 -31.02 1.79
N ASN A 340 7.43 -30.33 0.69
CA ASN A 340 8.26 -30.32 -0.51
C ASN A 340 8.92 -28.96 -0.80
N HIS A 341 8.43 -27.85 -0.21
CA HIS A 341 8.80 -26.51 -0.64
C HIS A 341 9.38 -25.62 0.46
N ASN A 342 10.43 -26.08 1.15
CA ASN A 342 11.13 -25.30 2.17
C ASN A 342 11.61 -23.93 1.65
N LEU A 343 12.03 -23.83 0.39
CA LEU A 343 12.46 -22.59 -0.25
C LEU A 343 11.32 -21.57 -0.34
N LEU A 344 10.08 -22.01 -0.59
CA LEU A 344 8.89 -21.14 -0.60
C LEU A 344 8.70 -20.46 0.77
N TYR A 345 8.72 -21.24 1.86
CA TYR A 345 8.55 -20.69 3.23
C TYR A 345 9.65 -19.70 3.61
N ILE A 346 10.89 -20.00 3.24
CA ILE A 346 12.03 -19.10 3.47
C ILE A 346 11.84 -17.82 2.66
N THR A 347 11.46 -17.91 1.38
CA THR A 347 11.26 -16.75 0.50
C THR A 347 10.14 -15.86 1.01
N ILE A 348 9.00 -16.44 1.36
CA ILE A 348 7.86 -15.69 1.93
C ILE A 348 8.29 -15.02 3.24
N SER A 349 9.02 -15.71 4.13
CA SER A 349 9.53 -15.11 5.38
C SER A 349 10.42 -13.90 5.10
N PHE A 350 11.32 -13.98 4.12
CA PHE A 350 12.17 -12.84 3.76
C PHE A 350 11.38 -11.68 3.14
N LEU A 351 10.39 -11.94 2.29
CA LEU A 351 9.51 -10.92 1.73
C LEU A 351 8.75 -10.20 2.84
N VAL A 352 8.17 -10.94 3.79
CA VAL A 352 7.48 -10.41 4.98
C VAL A 352 8.41 -9.54 5.82
N ILE A 353 9.64 -9.98 6.08
CA ILE A 353 10.63 -9.21 6.83
C ILE A 353 10.97 -7.91 6.09
N LEU A 354 11.21 -7.97 4.78
CA LEU A 354 11.55 -6.79 3.99
C LEU A 354 10.40 -5.78 3.95
N GLY A 355 9.16 -6.22 3.77
CA GLY A 355 7.97 -5.36 3.86
C GLY A 355 7.77 -4.77 5.25
N GLY A 356 7.95 -5.61 6.29
CA GLY A 356 7.75 -5.24 7.70
C GLY A 356 8.82 -4.33 8.31
N ILE A 357 10.02 -4.26 7.75
CA ILE A 357 11.11 -3.37 8.27
C ILE A 357 10.76 -1.89 8.09
N GLY A 358 10.15 -1.52 6.97
CA GLY A 358 9.76 -0.14 6.65
C GLY A 358 10.60 0.53 5.58
N PHE A 359 9.92 1.28 4.71
CA PHE A 359 10.52 1.93 3.55
C PHE A 359 11.69 2.88 3.88
N PRO A 360 11.64 3.73 4.93
CA PRO A 360 12.77 4.60 5.27
C PRO A 360 14.03 3.82 5.63
N ILE A 361 13.87 2.61 6.19
CA ILE A 361 14.99 1.74 6.55
C ILE A 361 15.56 1.07 5.30
N LEU A 362 14.71 0.61 4.38
CA LEU A 362 15.13 0.07 3.09
C LEU A 362 15.92 1.11 2.28
N VAL A 363 15.44 2.37 2.24
CA VAL A 363 16.16 3.47 1.60
C VAL A 363 17.52 3.70 2.27
N ASN A 364 17.58 3.75 3.60
CA ASN A 364 18.83 3.96 4.33
C ASN A 364 19.80 2.79 4.15
N LEU A 365 19.31 1.55 4.07
CA LEU A 365 20.13 0.37 3.74
C LEU A 365 20.69 0.47 2.31
N TYR A 366 19.86 0.82 1.34
CA TYR A 366 20.29 1.02 -0.04
C TYR A 366 21.36 2.10 -0.17
N GLU A 367 21.16 3.26 0.47
CA GLU A 367 22.15 4.34 0.51
C GLU A 367 23.47 3.88 1.13
N THR A 368 23.39 3.09 2.20
CA THR A 368 24.56 2.52 2.87
C THR A 368 25.31 1.53 2.00
N VAL A 369 24.59 0.57 1.40
CA VAL A 369 25.17 -0.42 0.47
C VAL A 369 25.78 0.27 -0.76
N SER A 370 25.06 1.23 -1.36
CA SER A 370 25.55 2.01 -2.50
C SER A 370 26.81 2.80 -2.16
N TYR A 371 26.85 3.41 -0.96
CA TYR A 371 28.04 4.12 -0.50
C TYR A 371 29.25 3.19 -0.30
N GLU A 372 29.07 2.05 0.41
CA GLU A 372 30.14 1.09 0.64
C GLU A 372 30.60 0.43 -0.67
N SER A 373 29.69 0.09 -1.58
CA SER A 373 30.03 -0.43 -2.91
C SER A 373 30.86 0.56 -3.72
N LYS A 374 30.44 1.83 -3.75
CA LYS A 374 31.23 2.91 -4.40
C LYS A 374 32.59 3.10 -3.74
N ARG A 375 32.65 3.01 -2.42
CA ARG A 375 33.91 3.09 -1.65
C ARG A 375 34.85 1.93 -1.97
N LEU A 376 34.33 0.70 -2.00
CA LEU A 376 35.10 -0.49 -2.39
C LEU A 376 35.59 -0.37 -3.85
N TYR A 377 34.72 0.05 -4.76
CA TYR A 377 35.09 0.29 -6.16
C TYR A 377 36.23 1.33 -6.28
N HIS A 378 36.11 2.48 -5.59
CA HIS A 378 37.15 3.51 -5.62
C HIS A 378 38.45 3.02 -4.97
N ARG A 379 38.37 2.19 -3.93
CA ARG A 379 39.55 1.63 -3.25
C ARG A 379 40.27 0.57 -4.08
N TYR A 380 39.50 -0.36 -4.67
CA TYR A 380 40.10 -1.52 -5.38
C TYR A 380 40.34 -1.27 -6.87
N VAL A 381 39.41 -0.59 -7.54
CA VAL A 381 39.48 -0.36 -8.99
C VAL A 381 40.21 0.95 -9.32
N LYS A 382 39.82 2.07 -8.71
CA LYS A 382 40.44 3.39 -8.97
C LYS A 382 41.69 3.66 -8.13
N LYS A 383 42.08 2.77 -7.21
CA LYS A 383 43.23 2.89 -6.29
C LYS A 383 43.33 4.23 -5.56
N ASN A 384 42.23 4.96 -5.44
CA ASN A 384 42.16 6.27 -4.80
C ASN A 384 41.88 6.13 -3.32
N LYS A 385 42.83 6.44 -2.43
CA LYS A 385 42.72 6.31 -0.96
C LYS A 385 41.94 7.44 -0.29
N ARG A 386 41.65 8.55 -0.99
CA ARG A 386 40.91 9.70 -0.46
C ARG A 386 39.39 9.54 -0.64
N THR A 387 38.76 8.69 0.15
CA THR A 387 37.29 8.66 0.23
C THR A 387 36.84 9.35 1.51
N ILE A 388 35.97 10.35 1.39
CA ILE A 388 35.36 11.04 2.55
C ILE A 388 34.55 10.00 3.32
N ARG A 389 34.95 9.71 4.56
CA ARG A 389 34.25 8.75 5.42
C ARG A 389 33.00 9.41 5.99
N LYS A 390 31.81 8.97 5.60
CA LYS A 390 30.57 9.35 6.29
C LYS A 390 30.57 8.75 7.70
N ILE A 391 30.40 9.61 8.71
CA ILE A 391 30.51 9.20 10.13
C ILE A 391 29.25 8.44 10.60
N HIS A 392 28.09 8.74 10.03
CA HIS A 392 26.81 8.11 10.39
C HIS A 392 26.14 7.51 9.15
N LEU A 393 26.40 6.22 8.89
CA LEU A 393 25.78 5.45 7.80
C LEU A 393 24.35 5.02 8.17
N TYR A 394 24.15 4.60 9.43
CA TYR A 394 22.85 4.14 9.91
C TYR A 394 22.21 5.17 10.84
N ASN A 395 20.97 5.53 10.53
CA ASN A 395 20.13 6.35 11.40
C ASN A 395 19.79 5.60 12.70
N LEU A 396 19.51 6.34 13.79
CA LEU A 396 19.13 5.74 15.09
C LEU A 396 17.94 4.81 14.95
N ASN A 397 16.91 5.25 14.21
CA ASN A 397 15.71 4.45 13.95
C ASN A 397 16.04 3.12 13.23
N THR A 398 16.90 3.16 12.20
CA THR A 398 17.34 1.98 11.46
C THR A 398 18.03 0.96 12.39
N ARG A 399 18.92 1.43 13.26
CA ARG A 399 19.63 0.54 14.22
C ARG A 399 18.67 -0.13 15.19
N ILE A 400 17.75 0.63 15.78
CA ILE A 400 16.77 0.11 16.73
C ILE A 400 15.89 -0.96 16.06
N VAL A 401 15.33 -0.65 14.89
CA VAL A 401 14.41 -1.57 14.21
C VAL A 401 15.12 -2.85 13.76
N LEU A 402 16.32 -2.76 13.18
CA LEU A 402 17.08 -3.95 12.75
C LEU A 402 17.45 -4.86 13.92
N ILE A 403 17.97 -4.28 15.02
CA ILE A 403 18.35 -5.06 16.20
C ILE A 403 17.14 -5.70 16.85
N MET A 404 16.06 -4.94 17.07
CA MET A 404 14.84 -5.49 17.68
C MET A 404 14.17 -6.54 16.79
N THR A 405 14.16 -6.33 15.48
CA THR A 405 13.64 -7.33 14.53
C THR A 405 14.45 -8.63 14.61
N ALA A 406 15.78 -8.55 14.61
CA ALA A 406 16.64 -9.72 14.75
C ALA A 406 16.43 -10.45 16.08
N ILE A 407 16.34 -9.71 17.20
CA ILE A 407 16.09 -10.31 18.52
C ILE A 407 14.74 -11.05 18.54
N LEU A 408 13.66 -10.39 18.06
CA LEU A 408 12.32 -10.98 18.06
C LEU A 408 12.23 -12.22 17.16
N LEU A 409 12.88 -12.20 15.99
CA LEU A 409 12.90 -13.34 15.09
C LEU A 409 13.67 -14.51 15.68
N VAL A 410 14.88 -14.27 16.21
CA VAL A 410 15.70 -15.34 16.80
C VAL A 410 15.03 -15.94 18.03
N THR A 411 14.59 -15.10 18.97
CA THR A 411 13.92 -15.58 20.20
C THR A 411 12.59 -16.27 19.89
N GLY A 412 11.79 -15.72 18.97
CA GLY A 412 10.54 -16.34 18.52
C GLY A 412 10.75 -17.69 17.86
N THR A 413 11.71 -17.79 16.91
CA THR A 413 12.04 -19.05 16.22
C THR A 413 12.48 -20.12 17.21
N VAL A 414 13.43 -19.80 18.08
CA VAL A 414 13.96 -20.76 19.05
C VAL A 414 12.86 -21.23 20.01
N ALA A 415 12.02 -20.32 20.52
CA ALA A 415 10.94 -20.67 21.43
C ALA A 415 9.89 -21.56 20.75
N ILE A 416 9.44 -21.23 19.52
CA ILE A 416 8.47 -22.04 18.78
C ILE A 416 9.04 -23.43 18.48
N VAL A 417 10.29 -23.53 18.03
CA VAL A 417 10.93 -24.82 17.76
C VAL A 417 10.98 -25.68 19.03
N ILE A 418 11.30 -25.07 20.20
CA ILE A 418 11.38 -25.81 21.49
C ILE A 418 9.96 -26.29 21.89
N PHE A 419 8.95 -25.43 21.83
CA PHE A 419 7.60 -25.78 22.29
C PHE A 419 6.92 -26.80 21.37
N GLU A 420 7.16 -26.72 20.06
CA GLU A 420 6.46 -27.55 19.05
C GLU A 420 7.27 -28.74 18.55
N TRP A 421 8.47 -28.99 19.10
CA TRP A 421 9.38 -30.04 18.62
C TRP A 421 8.73 -31.42 18.51
N ASN A 422 7.92 -31.78 19.51
CA ASN A 422 7.23 -33.05 19.62
C ASN A 422 5.69 -32.89 19.51
N HIS A 423 5.19 -31.71 19.12
CA HIS A 423 3.77 -31.37 19.04
C HIS A 423 3.40 -31.08 17.58
N ALA A 424 3.15 -29.85 17.19
CA ALA A 424 2.73 -29.51 15.82
C ALA A 424 3.80 -29.83 14.76
N PHE A 425 5.08 -29.93 15.14
CA PHE A 425 6.18 -30.31 14.24
C PHE A 425 6.58 -31.78 14.36
N ALA A 426 5.78 -32.61 15.06
CA ALA A 426 6.02 -34.05 15.15
C ALA A 426 5.97 -34.67 13.74
N GLY A 427 6.96 -35.51 13.39
CA GLY A 427 7.03 -36.12 12.06
C GLY A 427 7.81 -35.33 11.00
N MET A 428 8.10 -34.06 11.22
CA MET A 428 8.93 -33.25 10.33
C MET A 428 10.43 -33.55 10.52
N THR A 429 11.20 -33.40 9.45
CA THR A 429 12.66 -33.47 9.52
C THR A 429 13.23 -32.31 10.33
N VAL A 430 14.44 -32.43 10.85
CA VAL A 430 15.10 -31.36 11.65
C VAL A 430 15.19 -30.05 10.86
N THR A 431 15.47 -30.12 9.56
CA THR A 431 15.54 -28.94 8.70
C THR A 431 14.17 -28.29 8.56
N GLU A 432 13.13 -29.06 8.31
CA GLU A 432 11.75 -28.57 8.22
C GLU A 432 11.32 -27.90 9.53
N LYS A 433 11.61 -28.50 10.69
CA LYS A 433 11.30 -27.90 12.01
C LYS A 433 11.88 -26.51 12.18
N TRP A 434 13.13 -26.30 11.78
CA TRP A 434 13.76 -24.98 11.84
C TRP A 434 13.16 -23.99 10.83
N VAL A 435 12.87 -24.46 9.60
CA VAL A 435 12.21 -23.62 8.58
C VAL A 435 10.80 -23.23 9.02
N GLN A 436 10.02 -24.18 9.52
CA GLN A 436 8.67 -23.94 10.02
C GLN A 436 8.68 -23.05 11.28
N GLY A 437 9.63 -23.27 12.19
CA GLY A 437 9.82 -22.40 13.36
C GLY A 437 10.13 -20.95 12.96
N PHE A 438 11.02 -20.75 11.98
CA PHE A 438 11.34 -19.42 11.46
C PHE A 438 10.15 -18.77 10.76
N PHE A 439 9.42 -19.53 9.94
CA PHE A 439 8.23 -19.06 9.26
C PHE A 439 7.13 -18.65 10.26
N ASN A 440 6.81 -19.52 11.23
CA ASN A 440 5.78 -19.26 12.24
C ASN A 440 6.21 -18.24 13.31
N ALA A 441 7.49 -17.88 13.41
CA ALA A 441 7.95 -16.72 14.19
C ALA A 441 7.85 -15.40 13.38
N THR A 442 7.94 -15.48 12.05
CA THR A 442 7.87 -14.32 11.14
C THR A 442 6.43 -13.90 10.87
N CYS A 443 5.54 -14.84 10.59
CA CYS A 443 4.16 -14.58 10.18
C CYS A 443 3.31 -13.85 11.23
N PRO A 444 3.37 -14.14 12.54
CA PRO A 444 2.66 -13.39 13.57
C PRO A 444 3.08 -11.92 13.65
N ARG A 445 4.22 -11.55 13.07
CA ARG A 445 4.65 -10.16 12.96
C ARG A 445 4.01 -9.46 11.76
N THR A 446 2.69 -9.60 11.66
CA THR A 446 1.78 -8.92 10.72
C THR A 446 1.78 -9.44 9.28
N ALA A 447 1.96 -10.75 9.07
CA ALA A 447 1.88 -11.34 7.73
C ALA A 447 0.74 -12.35 7.55
N GLY A 448 0.28 -12.99 8.64
CA GLY A 448 -0.92 -13.82 8.66
C GLY A 448 -0.89 -15.15 7.93
N PHE A 449 0.19 -15.50 7.25
CA PHE A 449 0.32 -16.82 6.66
C PHE A 449 0.44 -17.92 7.72
N SER A 450 -0.16 -19.07 7.47
CA SER A 450 -0.05 -20.26 8.29
C SER A 450 0.48 -21.43 7.46
N SER A 451 1.46 -22.15 8.04
CA SER A 451 2.01 -23.38 7.43
C SER A 451 1.48 -24.64 8.09
N VAL A 452 0.87 -24.50 9.25
CA VAL A 452 0.21 -25.56 10.01
C VAL A 452 -1.09 -24.95 10.56
N GLY A 453 -2.11 -25.76 10.76
CA GLY A 453 -3.37 -25.27 11.34
C GLY A 453 -3.09 -24.60 12.70
N MET A 454 -3.54 -23.36 12.88
CA MET A 454 -3.26 -22.58 14.10
C MET A 454 -3.80 -23.26 15.36
N THR A 455 -4.86 -24.05 15.23
CA THR A 455 -5.47 -24.83 16.33
C THR A 455 -4.61 -26.01 16.79
N THR A 456 -3.62 -26.44 16.00
CA THR A 456 -2.72 -27.55 16.38
C THR A 456 -1.54 -27.10 17.26
N PHE A 457 -1.31 -25.79 17.40
CA PHE A 457 -0.25 -25.27 18.27
C PHE A 457 -0.59 -25.38 19.75
N SER A 458 0.44 -25.58 20.57
CA SER A 458 0.32 -25.57 22.02
C SER A 458 -0.09 -24.18 22.55
N VAL A 459 -0.75 -24.14 23.72
CA VAL A 459 -1.17 -22.89 24.37
C VAL A 459 0.03 -21.95 24.59
N GLN A 460 1.20 -22.49 24.92
CA GLN A 460 2.43 -21.72 25.13
C GLN A 460 2.84 -20.99 23.85
N THR A 461 2.78 -21.68 22.72
CA THR A 461 3.08 -21.09 21.40
C THR A 461 2.04 -20.04 21.02
N LEU A 462 0.75 -20.28 21.26
CA LEU A 462 -0.31 -19.31 21.00
C LEU A 462 -0.13 -18.03 21.81
N LEU A 463 0.22 -18.14 23.11
CA LEU A 463 0.52 -16.98 23.95
C LEU A 463 1.74 -16.20 23.45
N LEU A 464 2.79 -16.91 23.03
CA LEU A 464 3.96 -16.28 22.43
C LEU A 464 3.60 -15.56 21.13
N MET A 465 2.77 -16.18 20.28
CA MET A 465 2.28 -15.56 19.04
C MET A 465 1.46 -14.30 19.32
N VAL A 466 0.59 -14.27 20.32
CA VAL A 466 -0.14 -13.05 20.74
C VAL A 466 0.83 -11.92 21.08
N VAL A 467 1.93 -12.20 21.81
CA VAL A 467 2.95 -11.19 22.09
C VAL A 467 3.67 -10.73 20.83
N LEU A 468 4.04 -11.66 19.94
CA LEU A 468 4.67 -11.32 18.65
C LEU A 468 3.74 -10.52 17.74
N MET A 469 2.43 -10.81 17.71
CA MET A 469 1.42 -10.06 16.98
C MET A 469 1.29 -8.61 17.48
N MET A 470 1.32 -8.42 18.80
CA MET A 470 1.29 -7.09 19.40
C MET A 470 2.48 -6.25 18.95
N ILE A 471 3.67 -6.84 18.81
CA ILE A 471 4.90 -6.18 18.38
C ILE A 471 5.04 -6.31 16.86
N GLY A 472 4.40 -5.40 16.12
CA GLY A 472 4.39 -5.38 14.66
C GLY A 472 5.74 -5.00 14.02
N GLY A 473 5.67 -4.40 12.84
CA GLY A 473 6.87 -3.99 12.08
C GLY A 473 7.41 -2.60 12.43
N GLY A 474 8.31 -2.12 11.58
CA GLY A 474 8.89 -0.76 11.67
C GLY A 474 7.88 0.34 11.33
N THR A 475 8.26 1.59 11.63
CA THR A 475 7.47 2.74 11.19
C THR A 475 7.49 2.88 9.68
N GLN A 476 6.33 3.24 9.09
CA GLN A 476 6.14 3.35 7.64
C GLN A 476 6.49 2.05 6.89
N SER A 477 6.11 0.93 7.47
CA SER A 477 6.13 -0.39 6.85
C SER A 477 4.72 -0.79 6.41
N THR A 478 4.65 -1.89 5.68
CA THR A 478 3.39 -2.56 5.34
C THR A 478 2.71 -3.16 6.57
N ALA A 479 3.46 -3.46 7.63
CA ALA A 479 3.03 -4.05 8.88
C ALA A 479 2.17 -3.12 9.76
N GLY A 480 1.21 -3.67 10.51
CA GLY A 480 0.39 -2.96 11.51
C GLY A 480 0.92 -3.06 12.95
N GLY A 481 0.03 -3.11 13.93
CA GLY A 481 0.33 -3.29 15.35
C GLY A 481 1.13 -2.16 16.01
N VAL A 482 1.60 -2.42 17.23
CA VAL A 482 2.52 -1.52 17.94
C VAL A 482 3.87 -1.59 17.25
N LYS A 483 4.35 -0.47 16.71
CA LYS A 483 5.61 -0.44 15.95
C LYS A 483 6.79 -0.86 16.82
N VAL A 484 7.73 -1.62 16.23
CA VAL A 484 8.93 -2.15 16.92
C VAL A 484 9.71 -1.06 17.66
N ASN A 485 9.86 0.13 17.06
CA ASN A 485 10.54 1.25 17.71
C ASN A 485 9.74 1.85 18.89
N VAL A 486 8.39 1.84 18.84
CA VAL A 486 7.54 2.23 19.97
C VAL A 486 7.76 1.27 21.13
N PHE A 487 7.70 -0.03 20.86
CA PHE A 487 7.97 -1.06 21.87
C PHE A 487 9.39 -0.95 22.45
N ALA A 488 10.41 -0.75 21.60
CA ALA A 488 11.78 -0.55 22.04
C ALA A 488 11.94 0.67 22.97
N VAL A 489 11.29 1.80 22.63
CA VAL A 489 11.32 3.01 23.48
C VAL A 489 10.67 2.76 24.83
N VAL A 490 9.55 2.03 24.88
CA VAL A 490 8.87 1.67 26.14
C VAL A 490 9.77 0.79 27.00
N MET A 491 10.40 -0.23 26.41
CA MET A 491 11.34 -1.12 27.14
C MET A 491 12.58 -0.38 27.65
N LEU A 492 13.13 0.54 26.86
CA LEU A 492 14.27 1.37 27.26
C LEU A 492 13.89 2.35 28.38
N ASN A 493 12.68 2.91 28.33
CA ASN A 493 12.16 3.78 29.39
C ASN A 493 11.95 3.00 30.70
N LEU A 494 11.35 1.81 30.61
CA LEU A 494 11.20 0.92 31.77
C LEU A 494 12.56 0.59 32.39
N ARG A 495 13.55 0.22 31.56
CA ARG A 495 14.91 -0.03 32.04
C ARG A 495 15.53 1.20 32.71
N ALA A 496 15.36 2.40 32.13
CA ALA A 496 15.89 3.64 32.73
C ALA A 496 15.31 3.90 34.12
N ILE A 497 13.98 3.70 34.28
CA ILE A 497 13.29 3.83 35.57
C ILE A 497 13.83 2.81 36.59
N LEU A 498 13.97 1.54 36.19
CA LEU A 498 14.48 0.49 37.08
C LEU A 498 15.91 0.72 37.54
N ILE A 499 16.75 1.38 36.73
CA ILE A 499 18.14 1.72 37.06
C ILE A 499 18.24 3.05 37.80
N GLY A 500 17.15 3.83 37.91
CA GLY A 500 17.14 5.18 38.48
C GLY A 500 17.81 6.24 37.60
N ALA A 501 17.82 6.03 36.29
CA ALA A 501 18.39 7.01 35.35
C ALA A 501 17.37 8.08 34.97
N ASP A 502 17.74 9.35 35.09
CA ASP A 502 16.88 10.49 34.73
C ASP A 502 16.58 10.60 33.23
N LYS A 503 17.44 9.99 32.40
CA LYS A 503 17.40 10.11 30.93
C LYS A 503 17.50 8.77 30.25
N VAL A 504 16.72 8.61 29.18
CA VAL A 504 16.78 7.41 28.35
C VAL A 504 17.83 7.59 27.26
N ASN A 505 18.96 6.93 27.39
CA ASN A 505 20.09 7.00 26.46
C ASN A 505 20.26 5.69 25.69
N ILE A 506 20.44 5.76 24.36
CA ILE A 506 20.76 4.64 23.49
C ILE A 506 21.74 5.06 22.38
N PHE A 507 22.76 4.27 22.12
CA PHE A 507 23.79 4.52 21.09
C PHE A 507 24.40 5.93 21.17
N ASN A 508 24.71 6.41 22.37
CA ASN A 508 25.25 7.74 22.66
C ASN A 508 24.31 8.91 22.24
N ARG A 509 23.00 8.68 22.28
CA ARG A 509 21.97 9.69 22.03
C ARG A 509 20.90 9.62 23.10
N GLU A 510 20.40 10.77 23.52
CA GLU A 510 19.25 10.92 24.41
C GLU A 510 17.95 10.86 23.62
N LEU A 511 16.96 10.11 24.09
CA LEU A 511 15.63 10.07 23.51
C LEU A 511 14.81 11.27 24.02
N SER A 512 14.06 11.91 23.11
CA SER A 512 13.22 13.04 23.48
C SER A 512 12.04 12.61 24.37
N HIS A 513 11.69 13.44 25.36
CA HIS A 513 10.53 13.23 26.23
C HIS A 513 9.22 13.02 25.44
N ASP A 514 9.08 13.73 24.32
CA ASP A 514 7.91 13.62 23.43
C ASP A 514 7.80 12.22 22.82
N SER A 515 8.91 11.63 22.39
CA SER A 515 8.95 10.24 21.87
C SER A 515 8.54 9.23 22.93
N ILE A 516 9.04 9.38 24.16
CA ILE A 516 8.72 8.48 25.29
C ILE A 516 7.23 8.59 25.63
N ARG A 517 6.70 9.82 25.79
CA ARG A 517 5.29 10.06 26.11
C ARG A 517 4.34 9.51 25.04
N ARG A 518 4.64 9.73 23.76
CA ARG A 518 3.84 9.20 22.65
C ARG A 518 3.89 7.67 22.58
N SER A 519 5.06 7.07 22.82
CA SER A 519 5.21 5.61 22.82
C SER A 519 4.40 4.95 23.94
N ASN A 520 4.46 5.47 25.16
CA ASN A 520 3.64 4.99 26.27
C ASN A 520 2.14 5.13 26.00
N ALA A 521 1.71 6.30 25.49
CA ALA A 521 0.31 6.52 25.11
C ALA A 521 -0.17 5.55 24.04
N THR A 522 0.65 5.28 23.02
CA THR A 522 0.30 4.33 21.95
C THR A 522 0.10 2.93 22.51
N LEU A 523 0.98 2.45 23.39
CA LEU A 523 0.86 1.11 23.99
C LEU A 523 -0.39 0.99 24.87
N ILE A 524 -0.65 1.99 25.74
CA ILE A 524 -1.83 2.00 26.61
C ILE A 524 -3.11 2.00 25.77
N LEU A 525 -3.23 2.87 24.78
CA LEU A 525 -4.39 2.95 23.89
C LEU A 525 -4.60 1.64 23.11
N TYR A 526 -3.51 1.02 22.65
CA TYR A 526 -3.58 -0.28 21.98
C TYR A 526 -4.20 -1.34 22.90
N LEU A 527 -3.71 -1.48 24.13
CA LEU A 527 -4.22 -2.45 25.10
C LEU A 527 -5.69 -2.19 25.45
N LEU A 528 -6.09 -0.92 25.61
CA LEU A 528 -7.49 -0.57 25.89
C LEU A 528 -8.42 -0.96 24.73
N ILE A 529 -8.01 -0.77 23.48
CA ILE A 529 -8.81 -1.12 22.30
C ILE A 529 -8.90 -2.64 22.12
N VAL A 530 -7.79 -3.37 22.32
CA VAL A 530 -7.82 -4.85 22.31
C VAL A 530 -8.82 -5.34 23.37
N PHE A 531 -8.71 -4.82 24.59
CA PHE A 531 -9.63 -5.21 25.67
C PHE A 531 -11.09 -4.90 25.34
N ALA A 532 -11.36 -3.72 24.79
CA ALA A 532 -12.73 -3.36 24.37
C ALA A 532 -13.24 -4.28 23.24
N GLY A 533 -12.38 -4.67 22.30
CA GLY A 533 -12.71 -5.64 21.25
C GLY A 533 -13.02 -7.03 21.82
N ILE A 534 -12.18 -7.54 22.71
CA ILE A 534 -12.40 -8.83 23.39
C ILE A 534 -13.73 -8.81 24.16
N PHE A 535 -13.98 -7.74 24.91
CA PHE A 535 -15.22 -7.58 25.67
C PHE A 535 -16.45 -7.54 24.74
N GLY A 536 -16.37 -6.78 23.63
CA GLY A 536 -17.44 -6.72 22.63
C GLY A 536 -17.73 -8.08 21.98
N LEU A 537 -16.68 -8.79 21.54
CA LEU A 537 -16.85 -10.11 20.95
C LEU A 537 -17.32 -11.17 21.96
N SER A 538 -16.91 -11.10 23.22
CA SER A 538 -17.36 -12.04 24.26
C SER A 538 -18.86 -11.95 24.56
N ILE A 539 -19.49 -10.79 24.32
CA ILE A 539 -20.95 -10.61 24.46
C ILE A 539 -21.66 -11.22 23.24
N LEU A 540 -21.13 -11.06 22.04
CA LEU A 540 -21.76 -11.51 20.80
C LEU A 540 -21.53 -12.99 20.53
N GLU A 541 -20.36 -13.52 20.94
CA GLU A 541 -19.93 -14.92 20.71
C GLU A 541 -19.64 -15.65 22.05
N PRO A 542 -20.66 -15.91 22.89
CA PRO A 542 -20.47 -16.48 24.22
C PRO A 542 -19.94 -17.92 24.21
N GLN A 543 -20.02 -18.61 23.07
CA GLN A 543 -19.52 -19.99 22.91
C GLN A 543 -18.04 -20.05 22.57
N ALA A 544 -17.44 -18.93 22.13
CA ALA A 544 -16.04 -18.89 21.73
C ALA A 544 -15.10 -18.98 22.96
N SER A 545 -13.99 -19.70 22.81
CA SER A 545 -12.99 -19.75 23.87
C SER A 545 -12.32 -18.39 24.07
N VAL A 546 -11.98 -18.06 25.32
CA VAL A 546 -11.29 -16.79 25.63
C VAL A 546 -9.99 -16.64 24.83
N MET A 547 -9.25 -17.75 24.63
CA MET A 547 -8.02 -17.72 23.83
C MET A 547 -8.30 -17.36 22.37
N ALA A 548 -9.37 -17.89 21.77
CA ALA A 548 -9.75 -17.55 20.40
C ALA A 548 -10.15 -16.07 20.27
N LEU A 549 -10.91 -15.54 21.24
CA LEU A 549 -11.29 -14.11 21.27
C LEU A 549 -10.06 -13.18 21.40
N VAL A 550 -9.14 -13.51 22.30
CA VAL A 550 -7.88 -12.76 22.50
C VAL A 550 -7.02 -12.80 21.23
N PHE A 551 -6.88 -13.98 20.63
CA PHE A 551 -6.09 -14.19 19.43
C PHE A 551 -6.68 -13.41 18.24
N GLU A 552 -8.01 -13.49 18.03
CA GLU A 552 -8.73 -12.83 16.95
C GLU A 552 -8.64 -11.30 17.07
N CYS A 553 -8.96 -10.74 18.26
CA CYS A 553 -8.90 -9.29 18.48
C CYS A 553 -7.48 -8.74 18.33
N THR A 554 -6.48 -9.46 18.85
CA THR A 554 -5.06 -9.06 18.72
C THR A 554 -4.62 -9.14 17.26
N SER A 555 -4.99 -10.19 16.56
CA SER A 555 -4.72 -10.37 15.13
C SER A 555 -5.37 -9.26 14.29
N ALA A 556 -6.64 -8.94 14.54
CA ALA A 556 -7.37 -7.88 13.84
C ALA A 556 -6.76 -6.50 14.07
N LEU A 557 -6.54 -6.10 15.34
CA LEU A 557 -6.00 -4.77 15.65
C LEU A 557 -4.53 -4.63 15.26
N SER A 558 -3.74 -5.71 15.31
CA SER A 558 -2.36 -5.70 14.83
C SER A 558 -2.26 -5.88 13.31
N THR A 559 -3.39 -6.10 12.61
CA THR A 559 -3.44 -6.42 11.18
C THR A 559 -2.51 -7.57 10.83
N VAL A 560 -2.67 -8.72 11.51
CA VAL A 560 -1.83 -9.92 11.33
C VAL A 560 -2.45 -10.91 10.37
N GLY A 561 -3.72 -11.30 10.58
CA GLY A 561 -4.43 -12.22 9.71
C GLY A 561 -4.50 -13.67 10.16
N SER A 562 -3.79 -14.05 11.21
CA SER A 562 -3.91 -15.39 11.79
C SER A 562 -5.17 -15.50 12.64
N SER A 563 -5.88 -16.63 12.55
CA SER A 563 -7.09 -16.95 13.32
C SER A 563 -7.00 -18.37 13.88
N LEU A 564 -7.71 -18.62 14.98
CA LEU A 564 -7.96 -19.96 15.51
C LEU A 564 -9.26 -20.52 14.95
N ASP A 565 -9.50 -20.38 13.66
CA ASP A 565 -10.70 -20.79 12.92
C ASP A 565 -12.00 -20.15 13.42
N LEU A 566 -11.89 -19.01 14.16
CA LEU A 566 -13.03 -18.28 14.66
C LEU A 566 -13.65 -17.36 13.61
N THR A 567 -12.84 -16.72 12.74
CA THR A 567 -13.32 -15.73 11.76
C THR A 567 -14.47 -16.22 10.87
N PRO A 568 -14.43 -17.43 10.28
CA PRO A 568 -15.51 -17.92 9.42
C PRO A 568 -16.82 -18.16 10.16
N THR A 569 -16.78 -18.42 11.48
CA THR A 569 -17.94 -18.72 12.32
C THR A 569 -18.60 -17.49 12.93
N LEU A 570 -17.97 -16.31 12.81
CA LEU A 570 -18.46 -15.06 13.39
C LEU A 570 -19.81 -14.63 12.78
N GLY A 571 -20.71 -14.17 13.63
CA GLY A 571 -21.94 -13.51 13.22
C GLY A 571 -21.69 -12.16 12.52
N SER A 572 -22.71 -11.61 11.86
CA SER A 572 -22.60 -10.34 11.12
C SER A 572 -22.14 -9.18 12.00
N ASP A 573 -22.67 -9.09 13.23
CA ASP A 573 -22.32 -8.02 14.18
C ASP A 573 -20.89 -8.19 14.70
N SER A 574 -20.45 -9.41 14.94
CA SER A 574 -19.08 -9.74 15.34
C SER A 574 -18.08 -9.39 14.23
N LYS A 575 -18.42 -9.66 12.97
CA LYS A 575 -17.61 -9.26 11.81
C LYS A 575 -17.43 -7.74 11.74
N LEU A 576 -18.46 -6.95 12.06
CA LEU A 576 -18.34 -5.48 12.11
C LEU A 576 -17.35 -5.00 13.17
N ILE A 577 -17.32 -5.62 14.37
CA ILE A 577 -16.31 -5.29 15.40
C ILE A 577 -14.91 -5.55 14.85
N VAL A 578 -14.69 -6.72 14.23
CA VAL A 578 -13.38 -7.09 13.66
C VAL A 578 -12.98 -6.13 12.53
N ILE A 579 -13.92 -5.72 11.65
CA ILE A 579 -13.69 -4.70 10.61
C ILE A 579 -13.19 -3.39 11.22
N VAL A 580 -13.84 -2.93 12.30
CA VAL A 580 -13.44 -1.70 12.99
C VAL A 580 -12.04 -1.85 13.60
N LEU A 581 -11.72 -2.99 14.22
CA LEU A 581 -10.40 -3.26 14.78
C LEU A 581 -9.32 -3.24 13.70
N MET A 582 -9.53 -3.91 12.56
CA MET A 582 -8.60 -3.90 11.42
C MET A 582 -8.36 -2.48 10.89
N PHE A 583 -9.43 -1.70 10.75
CA PHE A 583 -9.35 -0.31 10.29
C PHE A 583 -8.56 0.57 11.28
N ILE A 584 -8.84 0.48 12.59
CA ILE A 584 -8.11 1.21 13.64
C ILE A 584 -6.63 0.82 13.63
N GLY A 585 -6.34 -0.46 13.52
CA GLY A 585 -4.98 -1.00 13.46
C GLY A 585 -4.17 -0.43 12.30
N ARG A 586 -4.78 -0.35 11.12
CA ARG A 586 -4.12 0.16 9.91
C ARG A 586 -3.89 1.66 9.92
N VAL A 587 -4.90 2.45 10.28
CA VAL A 587 -4.80 3.91 10.38
C VAL A 587 -3.85 4.33 11.50
N GLY A 588 -3.74 3.49 12.52
CA GLY A 588 -2.96 3.75 13.73
C GLY A 588 -3.80 4.44 14.81
N VAL A 589 -3.83 3.80 15.98
CA VAL A 589 -4.68 4.20 17.12
C VAL A 589 -4.50 5.67 17.50
N LEU A 590 -3.24 6.10 17.67
CA LEU A 590 -2.95 7.49 18.06
C LEU A 590 -3.34 8.50 16.97
N THR A 591 -3.13 8.15 15.71
CA THR A 591 -3.46 9.00 14.55
C THR A 591 -4.97 9.20 14.44
N LEU A 592 -5.74 8.14 14.58
CA LEU A 592 -7.19 8.17 14.48
C LEU A 592 -7.79 8.98 15.63
N ILE A 593 -7.40 8.73 16.88
CA ILE A 593 -7.92 9.45 18.06
C ILE A 593 -7.51 10.94 17.98
N SER A 594 -6.27 11.26 17.59
CA SER A 594 -5.84 12.65 17.45
C SER A 594 -6.55 13.41 16.33
N SER A 595 -7.11 12.71 15.33
CA SER A 595 -7.90 13.32 14.26
C SER A 595 -9.30 13.71 14.71
N LEU A 596 -9.88 12.97 15.67
CA LEU A 596 -11.22 13.18 16.21
C LEU A 596 -11.24 14.22 17.35
N ILE A 597 -10.13 14.35 18.10
CA ILE A 597 -10.06 15.26 19.24
C ILE A 597 -9.51 16.63 18.78
N LYS A 598 -10.22 17.69 19.10
CA LYS A 598 -9.77 19.06 18.82
C LYS A 598 -8.54 19.38 19.66
N GLN A 599 -7.38 19.55 19.00
CA GLN A 599 -6.14 19.88 19.69
C GLN A 599 -6.24 21.25 20.38
N LYS A 600 -5.92 21.29 21.68
CA LYS A 600 -5.80 22.56 22.41
C LYS A 600 -4.57 23.33 21.91
N LYS A 601 -4.74 24.63 21.67
CA LYS A 601 -3.61 25.51 21.39
C LYS A 601 -2.65 25.51 22.58
N ILE A 602 -1.34 25.53 22.28
CA ILE A 602 -0.29 25.62 23.29
C ILE A 602 -0.55 26.87 24.13
N THR A 603 -0.77 26.70 25.43
CA THR A 603 -0.90 27.80 26.38
C THR A 603 0.47 28.40 26.64
N LYS A 604 0.56 29.74 26.64
CA LYS A 604 1.83 30.46 26.86
C LYS A 604 2.27 30.47 28.34
N TYR A 605 1.51 29.82 29.22
CA TYR A 605 1.80 29.75 30.66
C TYR A 605 2.00 28.29 31.09
N LYS A 606 2.82 28.08 32.12
CA LYS A 606 3.02 26.80 32.79
C LYS A 606 2.44 26.89 34.19
N TYR A 607 1.69 25.83 34.59
CA TYR A 607 1.29 25.66 35.99
C TYR A 607 2.51 25.22 36.83
N PRO A 608 2.57 25.55 38.13
CA PRO A 608 3.53 24.97 39.05
C PRO A 608 3.44 23.45 38.99
N SER A 609 4.58 22.77 39.03
CA SER A 609 4.64 21.31 39.11
C SER A 609 4.44 20.86 40.56
N ASP A 610 3.60 19.87 40.78
CA ASP A 610 3.42 19.20 42.06
C ASP A 610 3.62 17.70 41.92
N ASN A 611 4.02 17.03 42.98
CA ASN A 611 4.33 15.61 42.99
C ASN A 611 3.15 14.82 43.56
N ILE A 612 2.78 13.74 42.86
CA ILE A 612 1.80 12.77 43.34
C ILE A 612 2.56 11.59 43.91
N ILE A 613 2.17 11.15 45.10
CA ILE A 613 2.71 9.93 45.70
C ILE A 613 2.23 8.75 44.88
N ILE A 614 3.18 8.02 44.24
CA ILE A 614 2.87 6.87 43.40
C ILE A 614 3.13 5.55 44.18
N ASN A 615 4.13 5.53 45.08
CA ASN A 615 4.44 4.41 46.02
C ASN A 615 5.03 4.97 47.31
#